data_493f18f5e64487cbea14e6c4e564b041
#
_entry.id   493f18f5e64487cbea14e6c4e564b041
#
_cell.length_a   1.000
_cell.length_b   1.000
_cell.length_c   1.000
_cell.angle_alpha   90.00
_cell.angle_beta   90.00
_cell.angle_gamma   90.00
#
_symmetry.space_group_name_H-M   'P 1'
#
loop_
_entity.id
_entity.type
_entity.pdbx_description
1 polymer ?
#
loop_
_entity_poly.entity_id
_entity_poly.type
_entity_poly.pdbx_seq_one_letter_code
_entity_poly.pdbx_strand_id
1 'polypeptide(L)'
;KLLLSYATTGFTATTFGQAVEEVKRMRAWRLSDEPIADDEDEHLKDPAARAKVKATIFLGCTSNLVSAGTRETIRWLLEHRKVDCLVTTGGGIEEDLMKCLAPHYMGDFALKGAELRAKGINRIGNLLVPNRSYCLFEDWLTPMLDEMLDEQNAAASRVAKGEPGAEPFFFSPSSMIKRMGEKIDNKDSILYWAAKNDIPIFCPA
;
A
#
# COMPACT_ATOMS: atom_id res chain seq x y z
N LYS A 1 22.50 17.85 -2.92
CA LYS A 1 23.44 18.55 -1.99
C LYS A 1 22.71 19.09 -0.77
N LEU A 2 21.62 19.90 -0.91
CA LEU A 2 20.89 20.50 0.21
C LEU A 2 20.44 19.47 1.26
N LEU A 3 19.79 18.37 0.87
CA LEU A 3 19.32 17.35 1.80
C LEU A 3 20.45 16.65 2.56
N LEU A 4 21.62 16.52 1.95
CA LEU A 4 22.79 15.92 2.59
C LEU A 4 23.45 16.88 3.60
N SER A 5 23.39 18.20 3.38
CA SER A 5 23.95 19.16 4.34
C SER A 5 23.18 19.18 5.67
N TYR A 6 21.95 18.68 5.70
CA TYR A 6 21.18 18.56 6.93
C TYR A 6 21.82 17.62 7.96
N ALA A 7 22.61 16.62 7.53
CA ALA A 7 23.32 15.72 8.44
C ALA A 7 24.26 16.45 9.43
N THR A 8 24.72 17.64 9.09
CA THR A 8 25.61 18.48 9.93
C THR A 8 24.98 19.77 10.43
N THR A 9 23.68 19.95 10.27
CA THR A 9 22.98 21.19 10.63
C THR A 9 22.58 21.26 12.10
N GLY A 10 22.41 20.14 12.78
CA GLY A 10 21.95 20.05 14.17
C GLY A 10 20.45 19.77 14.31
N PHE A 11 20.02 19.41 15.51
CA PHE A 11 18.64 19.06 15.85
C PHE A 11 18.02 18.02 14.92
N THR A 12 16.73 18.13 14.63
CA THR A 12 15.98 17.22 13.75
C THR A 12 16.49 17.21 12.30
N ALA A 13 17.15 18.30 11.86
CA ALA A 13 17.76 18.35 10.54
C ALA A 13 18.87 17.29 10.39
N THR A 14 19.68 17.09 11.44
CA THR A 14 20.70 16.02 11.45
C THR A 14 20.07 14.64 11.30
N THR A 15 19.02 14.35 12.06
CA THR A 15 18.29 13.08 11.96
C THR A 15 17.71 12.87 10.55
N PHE A 16 17.14 13.92 9.95
CA PHE A 16 16.64 13.86 8.58
C PHE A 16 17.78 13.59 7.58
N GLY A 17 18.91 14.25 7.71
CA GLY A 17 20.08 14.02 6.84
C GLY A 17 20.60 12.59 6.94
N GLN A 18 20.71 12.05 8.17
CA GLN A 18 21.07 10.66 8.42
C GLN A 18 20.08 9.68 7.79
N ALA A 19 18.76 9.93 7.91
CA ALA A 19 17.74 9.11 7.26
C ALA A 19 17.89 9.11 5.73
N VAL A 20 18.23 10.25 5.12
CA VAL A 20 18.53 10.33 3.67
C VAL A 20 19.72 9.46 3.29
N GLU A 21 20.77 9.41 4.12
CA GLU A 21 21.94 8.56 3.89
C GLU A 21 21.58 7.08 4.01
N GLU A 22 20.79 6.69 5.02
CA GLU A 22 20.34 5.33 5.20
C GLU A 22 19.48 4.85 4.01
N VAL A 23 18.54 5.66 3.52
CA VAL A 23 17.74 5.31 2.34
C VAL A 23 18.64 5.12 1.11
N LYS A 24 19.68 5.93 0.96
CA LYS A 24 20.65 5.73 -0.13
C LYS A 24 21.45 4.45 0.04
N ARG A 25 21.89 4.12 1.25
CA ARG A 25 22.59 2.89 1.57
C ARG A 25 21.73 1.67 1.26
N MET A 26 20.46 1.63 1.71
CA MET A 26 19.50 0.57 1.38
C MET A 26 19.37 0.35 -0.13
N ARG A 27 19.27 1.43 -0.90
CA ARG A 27 19.11 1.35 -2.36
C ARG A 27 20.37 0.91 -3.09
N ALA A 28 21.53 1.25 -2.56
CA ALA A 28 22.82 0.90 -3.16
C ALA A 28 23.26 -0.52 -2.82
N TRP A 29 22.87 -1.04 -1.66
CA TRP A 29 23.28 -2.34 -1.17
C TRP A 29 23.00 -3.48 -2.16
N ARG A 30 23.95 -4.42 -2.23
CA ARG A 30 23.84 -5.68 -2.98
C ARG A 30 24.35 -6.81 -2.11
N LEU A 31 23.85 -8.03 -2.34
CA LEU A 31 24.34 -9.21 -1.64
C LEU A 31 25.84 -9.43 -1.89
N SER A 32 26.38 -8.97 -3.03
CA SER A 32 27.81 -8.98 -3.31
C SER A 32 28.66 -8.13 -2.37
N ASP A 33 28.05 -7.22 -1.61
CA ASP A 33 28.74 -6.38 -0.61
C ASP A 33 28.98 -7.14 0.70
N GLU A 34 28.34 -8.30 0.86
CA GLU A 34 28.44 -9.16 2.05
C GLU A 34 29.35 -10.38 1.79
N PRO A 35 30.02 -10.93 2.80
CA PRO A 35 30.72 -12.20 2.68
C PRO A 35 29.75 -13.34 2.34
N ILE A 36 30.27 -14.38 1.70
CA ILE A 36 29.49 -15.60 1.43
C ILE A 36 29.34 -16.36 2.75
N ALA A 37 28.11 -16.68 3.17
CA ALA A 37 27.82 -17.48 4.35
C ALA A 37 28.08 -18.97 4.06
N ASP A 38 28.40 -19.73 5.11
CA ASP A 38 28.69 -21.17 4.96
C ASP A 38 27.46 -21.96 4.48
N ASP A 39 26.25 -21.50 4.86
CA ASP A 39 24.95 -22.08 4.53
C ASP A 39 24.27 -21.37 3.35
N GLU A 40 25.00 -20.53 2.59
CA GLU A 40 24.47 -19.81 1.45
C GLU A 40 24.03 -20.80 0.34
N ASP A 41 22.87 -20.53 -0.26
CA ASP A 41 22.37 -21.27 -1.42
C ASP A 41 23.41 -21.29 -2.56
N GLU A 42 23.61 -22.45 -3.18
CA GLU A 42 24.66 -22.64 -4.19
C GLU A 42 24.57 -21.64 -5.36
N HIS A 43 23.34 -21.29 -5.79
CA HIS A 43 23.12 -20.29 -6.84
C HIS A 43 23.47 -18.86 -6.43
N LEU A 44 23.51 -18.57 -5.12
CA LEU A 44 23.92 -17.27 -4.58
C LEU A 44 25.41 -17.18 -4.23
N LYS A 45 26.18 -18.25 -4.46
CA LYS A 45 27.64 -18.20 -4.36
C LYS A 45 28.29 -17.59 -5.60
N ASP A 46 27.58 -17.54 -6.74
CA ASP A 46 28.05 -16.88 -7.94
C ASP A 46 28.06 -15.34 -7.76
N PRO A 47 29.21 -14.67 -7.94
CA PRO A 47 29.32 -13.21 -7.80
C PRO A 47 28.37 -12.42 -8.69
N ALA A 48 28.09 -12.91 -9.91
CA ALA A 48 27.20 -12.24 -10.84
C ALA A 48 25.72 -12.35 -10.40
N ALA A 49 25.33 -13.47 -9.76
CA ALA A 49 24.01 -13.61 -9.15
C ALA A 49 23.88 -12.68 -7.94
N ARG A 50 24.86 -12.67 -7.03
CA ARG A 50 24.89 -11.81 -5.84
C ARG A 50 24.77 -10.31 -6.18
N ALA A 51 25.43 -9.85 -7.21
CA ALA A 51 25.38 -8.45 -7.64
C ALA A 51 23.98 -8.00 -8.12
N LYS A 52 23.09 -8.93 -8.44
CA LYS A 52 21.69 -8.65 -8.82
C LYS A 52 20.74 -8.60 -7.64
N VAL A 53 21.09 -9.23 -6.52
CA VAL A 53 20.25 -9.27 -5.31
C VAL A 53 20.34 -7.93 -4.59
N LYS A 54 19.18 -7.30 -4.38
CA LYS A 54 19.00 -6.00 -3.71
C LYS A 54 18.38 -6.20 -2.34
N ALA A 55 18.44 -5.18 -1.51
CA ALA A 55 17.62 -5.11 -0.31
C ALA A 55 16.13 -5.13 -0.65
N THR A 56 15.35 -5.93 0.06
CA THR A 56 13.88 -5.90 -0.01
C THR A 56 13.38 -4.75 0.86
N ILE A 57 12.67 -3.81 0.26
CA ILE A 57 12.22 -2.59 0.92
C ILE A 57 10.73 -2.71 1.28
N PHE A 58 10.44 -2.77 2.58
CA PHE A 58 9.10 -2.68 3.13
C PHE A 58 8.77 -1.23 3.48
N LEU A 59 7.63 -0.74 2.99
CA LEU A 59 7.10 0.58 3.37
C LEU A 59 5.91 0.39 4.29
N GLY A 60 6.01 0.89 5.53
CA GLY A 60 4.89 0.93 6.48
C GLY A 60 4.29 2.32 6.55
N CYS A 61 2.95 2.44 6.49
CA CYS A 61 2.26 3.71 6.67
C CYS A 61 0.86 3.53 7.27
N THR A 62 0.40 4.58 7.98
CA THR A 62 -0.98 4.65 8.50
C THR A 62 -1.92 5.34 7.51
N SER A 63 -3.23 5.19 7.74
CA SER A 63 -4.28 5.76 6.88
C SER A 63 -4.17 7.26 6.65
N ASN A 64 -3.79 8.04 7.66
CA ASN A 64 -3.73 9.49 7.54
C ASN A 64 -2.73 9.99 6.49
N LEU A 65 -1.68 9.21 6.19
CA LEU A 65 -0.77 9.52 5.10
C LEU A 65 -1.42 9.34 3.71
N VAL A 66 -2.42 8.45 3.63
CA VAL A 66 -3.21 8.23 2.42
C VAL A 66 -4.34 9.24 2.30
N SER A 67 -4.98 9.60 3.41
CA SER A 67 -5.98 10.68 3.46
C SER A 67 -5.38 12.01 3.00
N ALA A 68 -4.14 12.30 3.41
CA ALA A 68 -3.41 13.51 3.03
C ALA A 68 -2.80 13.41 1.61
N GLY A 69 -2.22 14.50 1.14
CA GLY A 69 -1.51 14.57 -0.15
C GLY A 69 -0.26 13.69 -0.24
N THR A 70 0.24 13.18 0.88
CA THR A 70 1.33 12.17 0.93
C THR A 70 0.98 10.88 0.16
N ARG A 71 -0.32 10.61 -0.07
CA ARG A 71 -0.80 9.55 -0.96
C ARG A 71 -0.07 9.55 -2.29
N GLU A 72 0.15 10.72 -2.89
CA GLU A 72 0.83 10.84 -4.19
C GLU A 72 2.29 10.37 -4.13
N THR A 73 2.98 10.60 -3.02
CA THR A 73 4.34 10.10 -2.81
C THR A 73 4.35 8.57 -2.72
N ILE A 74 3.40 7.99 -1.96
CA ILE A 74 3.27 6.54 -1.83
C ILE A 74 2.93 5.92 -3.19
N ARG A 75 1.93 6.47 -3.89
CA ARG A 75 1.57 6.05 -5.25
C ARG A 75 2.78 6.04 -6.18
N TRP A 76 3.55 7.13 -6.20
CA TRP A 76 4.74 7.26 -7.03
C TRP A 76 5.80 6.18 -6.70
N LEU A 77 6.00 5.87 -5.42
CA LEU A 77 6.95 4.83 -4.99
C LEU A 77 6.57 3.45 -5.53
N LEU A 78 5.27 3.12 -5.53
CA LEU A 78 4.78 1.85 -6.07
C LEU A 78 4.78 1.84 -7.60
N GLU A 79 4.37 2.95 -8.24
CA GLU A 79 4.41 3.10 -9.70
C GLU A 79 5.81 2.84 -10.26
N HIS A 80 6.83 3.37 -9.58
CA HIS A 80 8.22 3.30 -10.02
C HIS A 80 9.01 2.16 -9.37
N ARG A 81 8.33 1.21 -8.73
CA ARG A 81 8.93 0.03 -8.07
C ARG A 81 10.11 0.41 -7.15
N LYS A 82 9.88 1.43 -6.28
CA LYS A 82 10.87 1.89 -5.30
C LYS A 82 10.75 1.20 -3.96
N VAL A 83 9.67 0.45 -3.76
CA VAL A 83 9.39 -0.42 -2.62
C VAL A 83 8.93 -1.77 -3.14
N ASP A 84 9.18 -2.82 -2.37
CA ASP A 84 8.87 -4.20 -2.73
C ASP A 84 7.63 -4.73 -2.00
N CYS A 85 7.23 -4.07 -0.93
CA CYS A 85 6.07 -4.43 -0.12
C CYS A 85 5.51 -3.19 0.58
N LEU A 86 4.18 -3.05 0.60
CA LEU A 86 3.47 -2.03 1.38
C LEU A 86 2.73 -2.69 2.56
N VAL A 87 2.91 -2.14 3.75
CA VAL A 87 2.14 -2.51 4.94
C VAL A 87 1.35 -1.28 5.39
N THR A 88 0.02 -1.38 5.43
CA THR A 88 -0.84 -0.26 5.80
C THR A 88 -2.04 -0.73 6.63
N THR A 89 -2.92 0.18 7.01
CA THR A 89 -4.14 -0.10 7.77
C THR A 89 -5.36 -0.19 6.86
N GLY A 90 -6.48 -0.74 7.37
CA GLY A 90 -7.75 -0.79 6.63
C GLY A 90 -8.18 0.57 6.09
N GLY A 91 -8.05 1.64 6.90
CA GLY A 91 -8.31 2.99 6.44
C GLY A 91 -7.37 3.47 5.32
N GLY A 92 -6.14 2.95 5.24
CA GLY A 92 -5.24 3.25 4.10
C GLY A 92 -5.74 2.65 2.79
N ILE A 93 -6.31 1.45 2.84
CA ILE A 93 -6.95 0.81 1.69
C ILE A 93 -8.23 1.57 1.29
N GLU A 94 -9.12 1.81 2.27
CA GLU A 94 -10.37 2.52 2.09
C GLU A 94 -10.18 3.91 1.48
N GLU A 95 -9.31 4.72 2.07
CA GLU A 95 -9.07 6.11 1.66
C GLU A 95 -8.45 6.21 0.26
N ASP A 96 -7.60 5.26 -0.14
CA ASP A 96 -7.06 5.24 -1.50
C ASP A 96 -8.16 5.03 -2.53
N LEU A 97 -9.06 4.07 -2.29
CA LEU A 97 -10.19 3.76 -3.16
C LEU A 97 -11.22 4.89 -3.16
N MET A 98 -11.58 5.41 -1.99
CA MET A 98 -12.53 6.52 -1.88
C MET A 98 -12.09 7.75 -2.67
N LYS A 99 -10.80 8.10 -2.61
CA LYS A 99 -10.23 9.22 -3.36
C LYS A 99 -10.24 9.03 -4.88
N CYS A 100 -10.34 7.80 -5.35
CA CYS A 100 -10.57 7.51 -6.76
C CYS A 100 -12.02 7.75 -7.19
N LEU A 101 -12.97 7.65 -6.25
CA LEU A 101 -14.41 7.77 -6.50
C LEU A 101 -14.94 9.18 -6.22
N ALA A 102 -14.38 9.86 -5.22
CA ALA A 102 -14.79 11.22 -4.85
C ALA A 102 -13.64 11.98 -4.17
N PRO A 103 -13.51 13.30 -4.38
CA PRO A 103 -12.46 14.09 -3.76
C PRO A 103 -12.71 14.31 -2.27
N HIS A 104 -11.62 14.41 -1.51
CA HIS A 104 -11.61 15.04 -0.20
C HIS A 104 -11.42 16.55 -0.34
N TYR A 105 -11.91 17.33 0.61
CA TYR A 105 -11.87 18.78 0.55
C TYR A 105 -11.01 19.36 1.66
N MET A 106 -10.42 20.51 1.39
CA MET A 106 -9.72 21.26 2.42
C MET A 106 -10.73 21.93 3.34
N GLY A 107 -10.52 21.78 4.64
CA GLY A 107 -11.24 22.43 5.70
C GLY A 107 -10.29 23.15 6.64
N ASP A 108 -10.69 23.28 7.90
CA ASP A 108 -9.92 23.93 8.96
C ASP A 108 -10.07 23.14 10.26
N PHE A 109 -9.02 23.15 11.09
CA PHE A 109 -9.05 22.49 12.41
C PHE A 109 -10.05 23.15 13.37
N ALA A 110 -10.34 24.43 13.18
CA ALA A 110 -11.28 25.18 14.02
C ALA A 110 -12.76 24.91 13.69
N LEU A 111 -13.06 24.20 12.59
CA LEU A 111 -14.44 23.87 12.23
C LEU A 111 -15.10 23.00 13.30
N LYS A 112 -16.33 23.35 13.66
CA LYS A 112 -17.10 22.65 14.70
C LYS A 112 -17.61 21.30 14.16
N GLY A 113 -17.15 20.20 14.75
CA GLY A 113 -17.50 18.85 14.33
C GLY A 113 -19.00 18.56 14.35
N ALA A 114 -19.75 19.10 15.33
CA ALA A 114 -21.21 18.94 15.41
C ALA A 114 -21.92 19.54 14.19
N GLU A 115 -21.49 20.72 13.74
CA GLU A 115 -22.06 21.39 12.56
C GLU A 115 -21.73 20.65 11.26
N LEU A 116 -20.52 20.12 11.14
CA LEU A 116 -20.12 19.29 10.02
C LEU A 116 -20.94 18.00 9.96
N ARG A 117 -21.07 17.32 11.11
CA ARG A 117 -21.85 16.09 11.20
C ARG A 117 -23.32 16.30 10.81
N ALA A 118 -23.93 17.40 11.25
CA ALA A 118 -25.31 17.75 10.87
C ALA A 118 -25.49 17.95 9.36
N LYS A 119 -24.39 18.27 8.65
CA LYS A 119 -24.35 18.43 7.18
C LYS A 119 -23.88 17.17 6.45
N GLY A 120 -23.68 16.06 7.15
CA GLY A 120 -23.17 14.82 6.56
C GLY A 120 -21.72 14.91 6.10
N ILE A 121 -20.89 15.65 6.82
CA ILE A 121 -19.46 15.82 6.53
C ILE A 121 -18.63 15.27 7.68
N ASN A 122 -17.73 14.35 7.38
CA ASN A 122 -16.73 13.83 8.30
C ASN A 122 -15.45 14.66 8.21
N ARG A 123 -14.65 14.66 9.27
CA ARG A 123 -13.38 15.39 9.33
C ARG A 123 -12.23 14.48 9.72
N ILE A 124 -11.17 14.52 8.94
CA ILE A 124 -9.88 13.87 9.23
C ILE A 124 -8.83 14.98 9.33
N GLY A 125 -8.46 15.37 10.56
CA GLY A 125 -7.61 16.54 10.76
C GLY A 125 -8.30 17.81 10.23
N ASN A 126 -7.72 18.44 9.21
CA ASN A 126 -8.31 19.57 8.48
C ASN A 126 -8.89 19.17 7.11
N LEU A 127 -9.02 17.87 6.82
CA LEU A 127 -9.65 17.37 5.61
C LEU A 127 -11.12 17.04 5.87
N LEU A 128 -11.96 17.30 4.89
CA LEU A 128 -13.40 17.04 4.92
C LEU A 128 -13.75 15.92 3.95
N VAL A 129 -14.52 14.96 4.46
CA VAL A 129 -14.98 13.79 3.70
C VAL A 129 -16.50 13.72 3.77
N PRO A 130 -17.22 14.03 2.69
CA PRO A 130 -18.67 13.93 2.66
C PRO A 130 -19.15 12.48 2.84
N ASN A 131 -20.30 12.27 3.49
CA ASN A 131 -20.92 10.95 3.61
C ASN A 131 -21.14 10.29 2.25
N ARG A 132 -21.41 11.08 1.21
CA ARG A 132 -21.55 10.57 -0.16
C ARG A 132 -20.32 9.77 -0.62
N SER A 133 -19.10 10.12 -0.17
CA SER A 133 -17.89 9.40 -0.54
C SER A 133 -17.89 7.96 -0.02
N TYR A 134 -18.44 7.75 1.20
CA TYR A 134 -18.62 6.41 1.77
C TYR A 134 -19.70 5.62 1.03
N CYS A 135 -20.82 6.26 0.66
CA CYS A 135 -21.86 5.60 -0.12
C CYS A 135 -21.33 5.14 -1.49
N LEU A 136 -20.57 6.00 -2.19
CA LEU A 136 -19.96 5.64 -3.47
C LEU A 136 -18.95 4.49 -3.32
N PHE A 137 -18.22 4.45 -2.21
CA PHE A 137 -17.31 3.37 -1.91
C PHE A 137 -18.06 2.06 -1.64
N GLU A 138 -19.14 2.09 -0.86
CA GLU A 138 -20.01 0.94 -0.61
C GLU A 138 -20.63 0.42 -1.90
N ASP A 139 -21.19 1.30 -2.72
CA ASP A 139 -21.80 0.95 -4.03
C ASP A 139 -20.78 0.28 -4.98
N TRP A 140 -19.52 0.70 -4.93
CA TRP A 140 -18.45 0.12 -5.72
C TRP A 140 -17.93 -1.20 -5.14
N LEU A 141 -17.79 -1.29 -3.82
CA LEU A 141 -17.16 -2.42 -3.13
C LEU A 141 -18.10 -3.64 -3.03
N THR A 142 -19.37 -3.42 -2.67
CA THR A 142 -20.31 -4.50 -2.36
C THR A 142 -20.48 -5.50 -3.51
N PRO A 143 -20.70 -5.09 -4.78
CA PRO A 143 -20.82 -6.04 -5.88
C PRO A 143 -19.56 -6.89 -6.09
N MET A 144 -18.38 -6.32 -5.85
CA MET A 144 -17.13 -7.06 -5.98
C MET A 144 -16.97 -8.09 -4.85
N LEU A 145 -17.41 -7.78 -3.63
CA LEU A 145 -17.39 -8.75 -2.52
C LEU A 145 -18.36 -9.91 -2.79
N ASP A 146 -19.52 -9.63 -3.39
CA ASP A 146 -20.48 -10.66 -3.82
C ASP A 146 -19.85 -11.57 -4.89
N GLU A 147 -19.19 -11.00 -5.92
CA GLU A 147 -18.43 -11.79 -6.91
C GLU A 147 -17.38 -12.71 -6.26
N MET A 148 -16.63 -12.18 -5.30
CA MET A 148 -15.59 -12.94 -4.59
C MET A 148 -16.20 -14.07 -3.74
N LEU A 149 -17.32 -13.82 -3.10
CA LEU A 149 -18.06 -14.84 -2.34
C LEU A 149 -18.56 -15.95 -3.25
N ASP A 150 -19.10 -15.60 -4.41
CA ASP A 150 -19.57 -16.57 -5.41
C ASP A 150 -18.42 -17.44 -5.95
N GLU A 151 -17.25 -16.84 -6.21
CA GLU A 151 -16.04 -17.58 -6.60
C GLU A 151 -15.65 -18.62 -5.53
N GLN A 152 -15.64 -18.24 -4.24
CA GLN A 152 -15.34 -19.15 -3.14
C GLN A 152 -16.39 -20.28 -3.02
N ASN A 153 -17.67 -19.95 -3.12
CA ASN A 153 -18.76 -20.91 -3.05
C ASN A 153 -18.72 -21.90 -4.22
N ALA A 154 -18.40 -21.43 -5.42
CA ALA A 154 -18.22 -22.27 -6.59
C ALA A 154 -17.05 -23.25 -6.41
N ALA A 155 -15.91 -22.79 -5.90
CA ALA A 155 -14.77 -23.65 -5.60
C ALA A 155 -15.14 -24.72 -4.54
N ALA A 156 -15.78 -24.32 -3.43
CA ALA A 156 -16.23 -25.24 -2.41
C ALA A 156 -17.22 -26.30 -2.95
N SER A 157 -18.13 -25.89 -3.85
CA SER A 157 -19.10 -26.81 -4.48
C SER A 157 -18.42 -27.85 -5.37
N ARG A 158 -17.36 -27.46 -6.11
CA ARG A 158 -16.57 -28.38 -6.95
C ARG A 158 -15.82 -29.40 -6.08
N VAL A 159 -15.22 -28.97 -4.98
CA VAL A 159 -14.59 -29.86 -3.99
C VAL A 159 -15.60 -30.83 -3.41
N ALA A 160 -16.77 -30.36 -3.00
CA ALA A 160 -17.81 -31.20 -2.41
C ALA A 160 -18.34 -32.25 -3.40
N LYS A 161 -18.33 -31.97 -4.71
CA LYS A 161 -18.72 -32.93 -5.80
C LYS A 161 -17.61 -33.91 -6.15
N GLY A 162 -16.40 -33.76 -5.59
CA GLY A 162 -15.24 -34.60 -5.90
C GLY A 162 -14.73 -34.41 -7.33
N GLU A 163 -14.87 -33.22 -7.90
CA GLU A 163 -14.39 -32.94 -9.25
C GLU A 163 -12.87 -33.09 -9.32
N PRO A 164 -12.30 -33.76 -10.33
CA PRO A 164 -10.86 -33.93 -10.45
C PRO A 164 -10.13 -32.58 -10.51
N GLY A 165 -9.13 -32.39 -9.65
CA GLY A 165 -8.34 -31.15 -9.59
C GLY A 165 -9.04 -29.99 -8.90
N ALA A 166 -10.20 -30.23 -8.25
CA ALA A 166 -10.84 -29.20 -7.44
C ALA A 166 -10.11 -29.03 -6.11
N GLU A 167 -9.71 -27.81 -5.81
CA GLU A 167 -9.07 -27.42 -4.54
C GLU A 167 -9.90 -26.36 -3.82
N PRO A 168 -9.86 -26.34 -2.47
CA PRO A 168 -10.46 -25.26 -1.70
C PRO A 168 -9.81 -23.93 -2.06
N PHE A 169 -10.62 -22.89 -2.22
CA PHE A 169 -10.14 -21.54 -2.53
C PHE A 169 -10.78 -20.54 -1.59
N PHE A 170 -9.94 -19.69 -1.01
CA PHE A 170 -10.36 -18.60 -0.13
C PHE A 170 -9.56 -17.34 -0.44
N PHE A 171 -10.24 -16.21 -0.44
CA PHE A 171 -9.55 -14.93 -0.48
C PHE A 171 -8.90 -14.62 0.88
N SER A 172 -7.60 -14.39 0.89
CA SER A 172 -6.91 -13.77 2.01
C SER A 172 -7.08 -12.25 1.96
N PRO A 173 -6.85 -11.50 3.06
CA PRO A 173 -6.88 -10.04 3.03
C PRO A 173 -6.00 -9.45 1.92
N SER A 174 -4.78 -9.95 1.74
CA SER A 174 -3.88 -9.47 0.69
C SER A 174 -4.37 -9.77 -0.73
N SER A 175 -4.99 -10.93 -0.97
CA SER A 175 -5.57 -11.25 -2.28
C SER A 175 -6.84 -10.44 -2.56
N MET A 176 -7.63 -10.11 -1.53
CA MET A 176 -8.75 -9.16 -1.65
C MET A 176 -8.25 -7.77 -2.05
N ILE A 177 -7.22 -7.26 -1.37
CA ILE A 177 -6.62 -5.95 -1.68
C ILE A 177 -6.07 -5.94 -3.11
N LYS A 178 -5.41 -7.00 -3.56
CA LYS A 178 -4.94 -7.13 -4.95
C LYS A 178 -6.09 -7.05 -5.93
N ARG A 179 -7.20 -7.77 -5.68
CA ARG A 179 -8.43 -7.71 -6.51
C ARG A 179 -9.02 -6.29 -6.57
N MET A 180 -9.04 -5.58 -5.44
CA MET A 180 -9.47 -4.18 -5.41
C MET A 180 -8.60 -3.30 -6.30
N GLY A 181 -7.29 -3.47 -6.25
CA GLY A 181 -6.34 -2.75 -7.10
C GLY A 181 -6.49 -3.06 -8.59
N GLU A 182 -6.83 -4.30 -8.95
CA GLU A 182 -7.12 -4.70 -10.33
C GLU A 182 -8.44 -4.09 -10.85
N LYS A 183 -9.44 -3.97 -9.98
CA LYS A 183 -10.80 -3.51 -10.34
C LYS A 183 -10.95 -1.98 -10.35
N ILE A 184 -10.16 -1.23 -9.57
CA ILE A 184 -10.33 0.23 -9.48
C ILE A 184 -9.96 0.96 -10.78
N ASP A 185 -9.09 0.40 -11.59
CA ASP A 185 -8.62 0.91 -12.90
C ASP A 185 -8.40 2.43 -12.93
N ASN A 186 -7.76 2.95 -11.89
CA ASN A 186 -7.46 4.36 -11.74
C ASN A 186 -5.98 4.57 -11.39
N LYS A 187 -5.27 5.30 -12.26
CA LYS A 187 -3.83 5.57 -12.12
C LYS A 187 -3.46 6.45 -10.91
N ASP A 188 -4.42 7.08 -10.28
CA ASP A 188 -4.21 7.85 -9.06
C ASP A 188 -4.23 6.94 -7.80
N SER A 189 -4.57 5.66 -7.95
CA SER A 189 -4.62 4.69 -6.87
C SER A 189 -3.26 4.08 -6.56
N ILE A 190 -2.96 3.95 -5.28
CA ILE A 190 -1.84 3.17 -4.73
C ILE A 190 -2.06 1.69 -5.06
N LEU A 191 -3.30 1.18 -4.83
CA LEU A 191 -3.65 -0.22 -5.03
C LEU A 191 -3.55 -0.63 -6.50
N TYR A 192 -3.94 0.26 -7.43
CA TYR A 192 -3.78 0.03 -8.86
C TYR A 192 -2.33 -0.28 -9.23
N TRP A 193 -1.39 0.57 -8.79
CA TRP A 193 0.02 0.38 -9.12
C TRP A 193 0.64 -0.80 -8.39
N ALA A 194 0.19 -1.09 -7.17
CA ALA A 194 0.60 -2.29 -6.44
C ALA A 194 0.20 -3.55 -7.21
N ALA A 195 -1.06 -3.67 -7.62
CA ALA A 195 -1.56 -4.80 -8.40
C ALA A 195 -0.85 -4.93 -9.75
N LYS A 196 -0.71 -3.82 -10.48
CA LYS A 196 -0.04 -3.78 -11.79
C LYS A 196 1.44 -4.15 -11.73
N ASN A 197 2.12 -3.80 -10.66
CA ASN A 197 3.54 -4.05 -10.46
C ASN A 197 3.83 -5.31 -9.64
N ASP A 198 2.79 -6.05 -9.25
CA ASP A 198 2.86 -7.25 -8.40
C ASP A 198 3.58 -6.98 -7.06
N ILE A 199 3.31 -5.82 -6.47
CA ILE A 199 3.80 -5.44 -5.15
C ILE A 199 2.75 -5.84 -4.12
N PRO A 200 3.05 -6.75 -3.17
CA PRO A 200 2.08 -7.17 -2.16
C PRO A 200 1.76 -6.03 -1.20
N ILE A 201 0.47 -5.95 -0.83
CA ILE A 201 0.00 -5.06 0.23
C ILE A 201 -0.55 -5.92 1.37
N PHE A 202 -0.04 -5.68 2.57
CA PHE A 202 -0.54 -6.30 3.79
C PHE A 202 -1.25 -5.26 4.66
N CYS A 203 -2.39 -5.68 5.19
CA CYS A 203 -3.19 -4.92 6.14
C CYS A 203 -3.39 -5.78 7.39
N PRO A 204 -2.40 -5.83 8.29
CA PRO A 204 -2.56 -6.53 9.56
C PRO A 204 -3.58 -5.78 10.42
N ALA A 205 -4.56 -6.50 10.94
CA ALA A 205 -5.60 -5.97 11.81
C ALA A 205 -5.13 -5.93 13.27
#